data_61083e28516c64492f25acd60a37709e
#
_entry.id   61083e28516c64492f25acd60a37709e
#
_cell.length_a   1.000
_cell.length_b   1.000
_cell.length_c   1.000
_cell.angle_alpha   90.00
_cell.angle_beta   90.00
_cell.angle_gamma   90.00
#
_symmetry.space_group_name_H-M   'P 1'
#
loop_
_entity.id
_entity.type
_entity.pdbx_description
1 polymer ?
#
loop_
_entity_poly.entity_id
_entity_poly.type
_entity_poly.pdbx_seq_one_letter_code
_entity_poly.pdbx_strand_id
1 'polypeptide(L)'
;MTTAKSPLELAALATAAVPGMRVTALRPPSYSDELASVTGIEDSAGNRWIVTCPHQEVSGPALEATSGILERLGAAHDHDYIPFDVPRLAGHLRLPGGGFVYVHRDPGGHEPAASDLDHDPLLPASLGRALAALHNLPETVFSSIGLPTYTAIECRDRTLALLDEAAREVAIPSSLWSRWEA
;
A
#
# COMPACT_ATOMS: atom_id res chain seq x y z
N MET A 1 -12.11 -11.51 17.56
CA MET A 1 -11.68 -10.11 17.37
C MET A 1 -10.28 -10.00 17.90
N THR A 2 -9.31 -9.69 17.04
CA THR A 2 -7.93 -9.43 17.46
C THR A 2 -7.90 -8.02 18.06
N THR A 3 -7.36 -7.87 19.25
CA THR A 3 -7.24 -6.56 19.91
C THR A 3 -6.17 -5.74 19.17
N ALA A 4 -6.40 -4.42 19.06
CA ALA A 4 -5.41 -3.50 18.53
C ALA A 4 -4.06 -3.67 19.24
N LYS A 5 -2.98 -3.71 18.48
CA LYS A 5 -1.62 -3.87 19.00
C LYS A 5 -1.00 -2.51 19.27
N SER A 6 -0.33 -2.39 20.41
CA SER A 6 0.48 -1.19 20.69
C SER A 6 1.73 -1.15 19.81
N PRO A 7 2.31 0.03 19.57
CA PRO A 7 3.57 0.15 18.82
C PRO A 7 4.71 -0.70 19.36
N LEU A 8 4.81 -0.85 20.68
CA LEU A 8 5.83 -1.69 21.33
C LEU A 8 5.60 -3.18 21.09
N GLU A 9 4.35 -3.64 21.10
CA GLU A 9 4.02 -5.02 20.75
C GLU A 9 4.37 -5.30 19.28
N LEU A 10 4.07 -4.37 18.36
CA LEU A 10 4.43 -4.49 16.95
C LEU A 10 5.94 -4.53 16.75
N ALA A 11 6.71 -3.71 17.48
CA ALA A 11 8.16 -3.74 17.44
C ALA A 11 8.74 -5.09 17.92
N ALA A 12 8.17 -5.66 18.99
CA ALA A 12 8.56 -6.98 19.46
C ALA A 12 8.24 -8.09 18.45
N LEU A 13 7.05 -8.01 17.82
CA LEU A 13 6.64 -8.95 16.77
C LEU A 13 7.52 -8.84 15.53
N ALA A 14 7.95 -7.63 15.15
CA ALA A 14 8.88 -7.42 14.03
C ALA A 14 10.22 -8.10 14.27
N THR A 15 10.75 -8.03 15.51
CA THR A 15 11.99 -8.71 15.88
C THR A 15 11.87 -10.24 15.75
N ALA A 16 10.68 -10.79 15.99
CA ALA A 16 10.42 -12.22 15.78
C ALA A 16 10.19 -12.58 14.31
N ALA A 17 9.62 -11.65 13.51
CA ALA A 17 9.31 -11.85 12.10
C ALA A 17 10.57 -11.78 11.20
N VAL A 18 11.56 -10.98 11.57
CA VAL A 18 12.78 -10.74 10.76
C VAL A 18 14.01 -11.20 11.55
N PRO A 19 14.64 -12.32 11.18
CA PRO A 19 15.81 -12.83 11.87
C PRO A 19 16.95 -11.81 11.94
N GLY A 20 17.47 -11.57 13.14
CA GLY A 20 18.58 -10.65 13.37
C GLY A 20 18.19 -9.18 13.50
N MET A 21 16.92 -8.82 13.30
CA MET A 21 16.45 -7.46 13.52
C MET A 21 16.55 -7.06 14.99
N ARG A 22 17.09 -5.88 15.25
CA ARG A 22 17.14 -5.25 16.58
C ARG A 22 16.52 -3.87 16.48
N VAL A 23 15.28 -3.73 16.95
CA VAL A 23 14.58 -2.44 16.96
C VAL A 23 15.21 -1.52 18.01
N THR A 24 15.54 -0.30 17.60
CA THR A 24 16.17 0.73 18.45
C THR A 24 15.26 1.92 18.69
N ALA A 25 14.31 2.18 17.77
CA ALA A 25 13.37 3.29 17.90
C ALA A 25 12.02 2.99 17.24
N LEU A 26 10.98 3.63 17.77
CA LEU A 26 9.69 3.75 17.09
C LEU A 26 9.72 5.00 16.22
N ARG A 27 9.07 4.92 15.04
CA ARG A 27 8.98 6.01 14.05
C ARG A 27 7.56 6.14 13.53
N PRO A 28 7.18 7.30 12.99
CA PRO A 28 5.96 7.39 12.20
C PRO A 28 6.05 6.52 10.94
N PRO A 29 4.91 6.01 10.42
CA PRO A 29 3.56 6.17 10.98
C PRO A 29 3.35 5.33 12.23
N SER A 30 2.40 5.73 13.09
CA SER A 30 1.91 4.90 14.19
C SER A 30 0.43 5.19 14.37
N TYR A 31 -0.41 4.26 13.96
CA TYR A 31 -1.87 4.36 14.05
C TYR A 31 -2.51 2.98 14.16
N SER A 32 -3.76 2.99 14.54
CA SER A 32 -4.62 1.82 14.51
C SER A 32 -5.98 2.25 14.01
N ASP A 33 -6.44 1.64 12.94
CA ASP A 33 -7.74 1.83 12.34
C ASP A 33 -8.62 0.58 12.49
N GLU A 34 -9.71 0.48 11.74
CA GLU A 34 -10.60 -0.68 11.77
C GLU A 34 -9.98 -1.94 11.17
N LEU A 35 -8.97 -1.80 10.33
CA LEU A 35 -8.37 -2.88 9.55
C LEU A 35 -7.10 -3.43 10.18
N ALA A 36 -6.23 -2.53 10.68
CA ALA A 36 -4.90 -2.91 11.13
C ALA A 36 -4.32 -1.96 12.20
N SER A 37 -3.37 -2.47 12.96
CA SER A 37 -2.41 -1.64 13.70
C SER A 37 -1.12 -1.53 12.88
N VAL A 38 -0.61 -0.31 12.73
CA VAL A 38 0.58 0.00 11.94
C VAL A 38 1.56 0.79 12.80
N THR A 39 2.85 0.48 12.69
CA THR A 39 3.91 1.31 13.28
C THR A 39 5.18 1.29 12.43
N GLY A 40 5.82 2.46 12.34
CA GLY A 40 7.18 2.57 11.85
C GLY A 40 8.18 2.22 12.94
N ILE A 41 9.26 1.55 12.57
CA ILE A 41 10.38 1.22 13.45
C ILE A 41 11.71 1.51 12.75
N GLU A 42 12.75 1.66 13.55
CA GLU A 42 14.15 1.74 13.09
C GLU A 42 14.96 0.65 13.76
N ASP A 43 15.80 -0.02 12.98
CA ASP A 43 16.70 -1.05 13.50
C ASP A 43 18.08 -0.49 13.90
N SER A 44 18.92 -1.34 14.48
CA SER A 44 20.27 -0.96 14.91
C SER A 44 21.24 -0.61 13.78
N ALA A 45 20.87 -0.89 12.53
CA ALA A 45 21.61 -0.50 11.34
C ALA A 45 21.12 0.82 10.72
N GLY A 46 20.07 1.44 11.32
CA GLY A 46 19.46 2.66 10.84
C GLY A 46 18.45 2.45 9.71
N ASN A 47 18.10 1.20 9.39
CA ASN A 47 17.06 0.95 8.40
C ASN A 47 15.68 1.22 9.00
N ARG A 48 14.77 1.71 8.14
CA ARG A 48 13.38 1.94 8.47
C ARG A 48 12.49 0.81 7.98
N TRP A 49 11.48 0.48 8.78
CA TRP A 49 10.55 -0.59 8.51
C TRP A 49 9.15 -0.19 8.90
N ILE A 50 8.16 -0.73 8.20
CA ILE A 50 6.74 -0.59 8.53
C ILE A 50 6.23 -1.94 8.97
N VAL A 51 5.65 -2.00 10.14
CA VAL A 51 5.05 -3.20 10.74
C VAL A 51 3.55 -3.07 10.70
N THR A 52 2.88 -4.01 10.07
CA THR A 52 1.42 -4.04 9.94
C THR A 52 0.85 -5.31 10.55
N CYS A 53 -0.11 -5.18 11.44
CA CYS A 53 -0.84 -6.29 12.05
C CYS A 53 -2.34 -6.10 11.82
N PRO A 54 -2.98 -6.91 10.98
CA PRO A 54 -4.42 -6.83 10.74
C PRO A 54 -5.21 -7.23 11.99
N HIS A 55 -6.36 -6.59 12.19
CA HIS A 55 -7.24 -6.85 13.34
C HIS A 55 -8.20 -8.01 13.11
N GLN A 56 -8.46 -8.37 11.88
CA GLN A 56 -9.45 -9.40 11.52
C GLN A 56 -8.80 -10.50 10.71
N GLU A 57 -9.26 -11.72 10.96
CA GLU A 57 -8.87 -12.90 10.17
C GLU A 57 -9.21 -12.76 8.68
N VAL A 58 -10.27 -12.00 8.39
CA VAL A 58 -10.71 -11.65 7.02
C VAL A 58 -9.72 -10.74 6.29
N SER A 59 -8.95 -9.95 7.03
CA SER A 59 -7.92 -9.06 6.46
C SER A 59 -6.64 -9.81 6.06
N GLY A 60 -6.45 -11.03 6.54
CA GLY A 60 -5.28 -11.85 6.24
C GLY A 60 -5.11 -12.13 4.74
N PRO A 61 -6.12 -12.67 4.03
CA PRO A 61 -6.03 -12.91 2.58
C PRO A 61 -5.80 -11.63 1.76
N ALA A 62 -6.40 -10.52 2.15
CA ALA A 62 -6.19 -9.24 1.47
C ALA A 62 -4.76 -8.72 1.63
N LEU A 63 -4.17 -8.88 2.82
CA LEU A 63 -2.79 -8.51 3.09
C LEU A 63 -1.78 -9.45 2.43
N GLU A 64 -2.10 -10.73 2.34
CA GLU A 64 -1.29 -11.70 1.58
C GLU A 64 -1.27 -11.33 0.09
N ALA A 65 -2.44 -11.01 -0.48
CA ALA A 65 -2.53 -10.50 -1.86
C ALA A 65 -1.76 -9.18 -2.04
N THR A 66 -1.89 -8.24 -1.11
CA THR A 66 -1.13 -6.98 -1.13
C THR A 66 0.37 -7.22 -1.07
N SER A 67 0.84 -8.12 -0.21
CA SER A 67 2.26 -8.49 -0.13
C SER A 67 2.76 -9.11 -1.44
N GLY A 68 1.96 -9.96 -2.07
CA GLY A 68 2.26 -10.52 -3.40
C GLY A 68 2.34 -9.44 -4.49
N ILE A 69 1.44 -8.46 -4.47
CA ILE A 69 1.48 -7.31 -5.38
C ILE A 69 2.77 -6.51 -5.18
N LEU A 70 3.10 -6.17 -3.94
CA LEU A 70 4.31 -5.40 -3.61
C LEU A 70 5.58 -6.14 -4.02
N GLU A 71 5.65 -7.45 -3.86
CA GLU A 71 6.76 -8.28 -4.32
C GLU A 71 6.94 -8.19 -5.84
N ARG A 72 5.85 -8.28 -6.62
CA ARG A 72 5.88 -8.17 -8.08
C ARG A 72 6.23 -6.77 -8.55
N LEU A 73 5.69 -5.74 -7.93
CA LEU A 73 6.07 -4.35 -8.21
C LEU A 73 7.54 -4.11 -7.87
N GLY A 74 8.01 -4.70 -6.77
CA GLY A 74 9.42 -4.67 -6.42
C GLY A 74 10.31 -5.28 -7.49
N ALA A 75 9.96 -6.44 -8.01
CA ALA A 75 10.67 -7.05 -9.14
C ALA A 75 10.59 -6.19 -10.42
N ALA A 76 9.42 -5.57 -10.69
CA ALA A 76 9.27 -4.66 -11.82
C ALA A 76 10.17 -3.41 -11.68
N HIS A 77 10.34 -2.88 -10.46
CA HIS A 77 11.29 -1.81 -10.19
C HIS A 77 12.75 -2.25 -10.44
N ASP A 78 13.13 -3.43 -9.99
CA ASP A 78 14.49 -3.97 -10.18
C ASP A 78 14.83 -4.21 -11.67
N HIS A 79 13.81 -4.28 -12.53
CA HIS A 79 13.94 -4.39 -13.98
C HIS A 79 13.62 -3.09 -14.74
N ASP A 80 13.58 -1.96 -14.07
CA ASP A 80 13.31 -0.62 -14.63
C ASP A 80 11.95 -0.47 -15.34
N TYR A 81 10.96 -1.34 -15.04
CA TYR A 81 9.61 -1.19 -15.58
C TYR A 81 8.80 -0.10 -14.89
N ILE A 82 9.09 0.19 -13.62
CA ILE A 82 8.47 1.28 -12.88
C ILE A 82 9.54 2.21 -12.29
N PRO A 83 9.30 3.55 -12.30
CA PRO A 83 10.31 4.54 -11.90
C PRO A 83 10.30 4.86 -10.39
N PHE A 84 9.62 4.07 -9.57
CA PHE A 84 9.48 4.32 -8.13
C PHE A 84 9.70 3.05 -7.33
N ASP A 85 10.23 3.20 -6.13
CA ASP A 85 10.39 2.09 -5.17
C ASP A 85 9.08 1.78 -4.46
N VAL A 86 8.97 0.57 -3.95
CA VAL A 86 7.81 0.07 -3.19
C VAL A 86 8.26 -0.59 -1.90
N PRO A 87 7.39 -0.64 -0.87
CA PRO A 87 7.69 -1.38 0.34
C PRO A 87 8.06 -2.84 0.04
N ARG A 88 9.22 -3.29 0.51
CA ARG A 88 9.71 -4.66 0.30
C ARG A 88 9.43 -5.50 1.53
N LEU A 89 8.79 -6.66 1.34
CA LEU A 89 8.57 -7.60 2.43
C LEU A 89 9.92 -8.14 2.94
N ALA A 90 10.20 -7.93 4.23
CA ALA A 90 11.39 -8.45 4.91
C ALA A 90 11.09 -9.73 5.70
N GLY A 91 9.87 -9.86 6.19
CA GLY A 91 9.43 -11.03 6.91
C GLY A 91 7.97 -10.94 7.35
N HIS A 92 7.43 -12.06 7.76
CA HIS A 92 6.11 -12.16 8.36
C HIS A 92 6.10 -13.15 9.51
N LEU A 93 5.16 -13.00 10.41
CA LEU A 93 4.98 -13.88 11.56
C LEU A 93 3.51 -14.26 11.69
N ARG A 94 3.22 -15.57 11.77
CA ARG A 94 1.87 -16.04 12.07
C ARG A 94 1.61 -15.91 13.58
N LEU A 95 0.47 -15.32 13.92
CA LEU A 95 0.07 -15.15 15.31
C LEU A 95 -0.66 -16.40 15.84
N PRO A 96 -0.52 -16.74 17.13
CA PRO A 96 -1.19 -17.91 17.72
C PRO A 96 -2.72 -17.88 17.63
N GLY A 97 -3.32 -16.69 17.61
CA GLY A 97 -4.78 -16.49 17.46
C GLY A 97 -5.28 -16.39 16.03
N GLY A 98 -4.46 -16.77 15.04
CA GLY A 98 -4.72 -16.52 13.63
C GLY A 98 -4.25 -15.12 13.18
N GLY A 99 -4.14 -14.95 11.86
CA GLY A 99 -3.59 -13.72 11.27
C GLY A 99 -2.06 -13.69 11.22
N PHE A 100 -1.54 -12.62 10.63
CA PHE A 100 -0.12 -12.43 10.40
C PHE A 100 0.31 -11.03 10.78
N VAL A 101 1.58 -10.87 11.11
CA VAL A 101 2.28 -9.59 11.14
C VAL A 101 3.19 -9.54 9.94
N TYR A 102 3.20 -8.44 9.24
CA TYR A 102 4.05 -8.19 8.08
C TYR A 102 5.03 -7.08 8.40
N VAL A 103 6.28 -7.28 8.00
CA VAL A 103 7.34 -6.29 8.14
C VAL A 103 7.86 -5.96 6.76
N HIS A 104 7.63 -4.72 6.33
CA HIS A 104 8.10 -4.20 5.05
C HIS A 104 9.22 -3.19 5.27
N ARG A 105 10.18 -3.17 4.37
CA ARG A 105 11.15 -2.07 4.33
C ARG A 105 10.42 -0.79 3.91
N ASP A 106 10.63 0.27 4.68
CA ASP A 106 10.11 1.59 4.36
C ASP A 106 10.98 2.19 3.22
N PRO A 107 10.41 2.49 2.04
CA PRO A 107 11.14 3.12 0.96
C PRO A 107 11.53 4.57 1.28
N GLY A 108 11.02 5.13 2.37
CA GLY A 108 11.21 6.52 2.76
C GLY A 108 10.21 7.45 2.08
N GLY A 109 10.41 8.74 2.30
CA GLY A 109 9.49 9.77 1.83
C GLY A 109 8.45 10.17 2.88
N HIS A 110 7.47 10.91 2.44
CA HIS A 110 6.31 11.33 3.24
C HIS A 110 5.07 11.35 2.34
N GLU A 111 3.93 11.19 2.96
CA GLU A 111 2.65 11.35 2.28
C GLU A 111 2.45 12.82 1.90
N PRO A 112 2.24 13.14 0.61
CA PRO A 112 2.03 14.52 0.20
C PRO A 112 0.68 15.02 0.75
N ALA A 113 0.68 16.23 1.28
CA ALA A 113 -0.57 16.93 1.59
C ALA A 113 -1.25 17.41 0.31
N ALA A 114 -2.57 17.63 0.35
CA ALA A 114 -3.29 18.17 -0.80
C ALA A 114 -2.72 19.53 -1.26
N SER A 115 -2.23 20.35 -0.32
CA SER A 115 -1.55 21.62 -0.60
C SER A 115 -0.25 21.47 -1.40
N ASP A 116 0.42 20.33 -1.32
CA ASP A 116 1.68 20.12 -2.05
C ASP A 116 1.44 20.01 -3.56
N LEU A 117 0.25 19.53 -3.95
CA LEU A 117 -0.17 19.51 -5.36
C LEU A 117 -0.27 20.91 -5.98
N ASP A 118 -0.61 21.91 -5.17
CA ASP A 118 -0.73 23.30 -5.61
C ASP A 118 0.63 24.03 -5.64
N HIS A 119 1.57 23.59 -4.80
CA HIS A 119 2.86 24.26 -4.59
C HIS A 119 4.01 23.60 -5.36
N ASP A 120 3.92 22.31 -5.66
CA ASP A 120 4.92 21.58 -6.46
C ASP A 120 4.36 21.17 -7.83
N PRO A 121 4.63 21.94 -8.89
CA PRO A 121 4.15 21.63 -10.24
C PRO A 121 4.71 20.32 -10.81
N LEU A 122 5.76 19.76 -10.24
CA LEU A 122 6.37 18.50 -10.68
C LEU A 122 5.64 17.29 -10.07
N LEU A 123 4.97 17.46 -8.93
CA LEU A 123 4.30 16.36 -8.23
C LEU A 123 3.16 15.74 -9.07
N PRO A 124 2.22 16.51 -9.67
CA PRO A 124 1.19 15.94 -10.54
C PRO A 124 1.78 15.20 -11.74
N ALA A 125 2.84 15.75 -12.36
CA ALA A 125 3.52 15.12 -13.49
C ALA A 125 4.22 13.81 -13.08
N SER A 126 4.77 13.75 -11.87
CA SER A 126 5.42 12.55 -11.33
C SER A 126 4.39 11.47 -11.00
N LEU A 127 3.26 11.84 -10.41
CA LEU A 127 2.13 10.93 -10.17
C LEU A 127 1.56 10.39 -11.49
N GLY A 128 1.39 11.25 -12.50
CA GLY A 128 0.95 10.84 -13.82
C GLY A 128 1.89 9.82 -14.47
N ARG A 129 3.21 10.03 -14.37
CA ARG A 129 4.21 9.07 -14.86
C ARG A 129 4.17 7.75 -14.10
N ALA A 130 4.02 7.79 -12.78
CA ALA A 130 3.91 6.60 -11.94
C ALA A 130 2.67 5.77 -12.31
N LEU A 131 1.51 6.40 -12.45
CA LEU A 131 0.27 5.76 -12.89
C LEU A 131 0.40 5.18 -14.30
N ALA A 132 0.98 5.92 -15.24
CA ALA A 132 1.21 5.43 -16.59
C ALA A 132 2.15 4.22 -16.60
N ALA A 133 3.19 4.20 -15.78
CA ALA A 133 4.08 3.06 -15.64
C ALA A 133 3.34 1.81 -15.12
N LEU A 134 2.47 1.97 -14.10
CA LEU A 134 1.63 0.89 -13.58
C LEU A 134 0.68 0.34 -14.65
N HIS A 135 0.01 1.21 -15.40
CA HIS A 135 -0.94 0.82 -16.45
C HIS A 135 -0.25 0.13 -17.64
N ASN A 136 1.02 0.40 -17.87
CA ASN A 136 1.79 -0.23 -18.94
C ASN A 136 2.53 -1.51 -18.50
N LEU A 137 2.38 -1.94 -17.24
CA LEU A 137 2.95 -3.20 -16.81
C LEU A 137 2.34 -4.37 -17.59
N PRO A 138 3.16 -5.34 -18.02
CA PRO A 138 2.66 -6.55 -18.65
C PRO A 138 1.69 -7.31 -17.73
N GLU A 139 0.59 -7.81 -18.26
CA GLU A 139 -0.39 -8.62 -17.51
C GLU A 139 0.27 -9.80 -16.77
N THR A 140 1.33 -10.34 -17.34
CA THR A 140 2.11 -11.44 -16.76
C THR A 140 2.72 -11.12 -15.40
N VAL A 141 2.91 -9.83 -15.07
CA VAL A 141 3.41 -9.40 -13.74
C VAL A 141 2.44 -9.81 -12.65
N PHE A 142 1.14 -9.77 -12.91
CA PHE A 142 0.11 -10.02 -11.89
C PHE A 142 -0.67 -11.33 -12.08
N SER A 143 -0.50 -12.04 -13.20
CA SER A 143 -1.28 -13.24 -13.54
C SER A 143 -1.20 -14.36 -12.50
N SER A 144 -0.11 -14.43 -11.73
CA SER A 144 0.11 -15.48 -10.73
C SER A 144 -0.45 -15.14 -9.33
N ILE A 145 -0.99 -13.94 -9.12
CA ILE A 145 -1.44 -13.46 -7.80
C ILE A 145 -2.93 -13.76 -7.57
N GLY A 146 -3.65 -14.22 -8.60
CA GLY A 146 -5.08 -14.50 -8.51
C GLY A 146 -5.94 -13.24 -8.33
N LEU A 147 -5.45 -12.08 -8.79
CA LEU A 147 -6.24 -10.86 -8.82
C LEU A 147 -7.41 -11.01 -9.77
N PRO A 148 -8.58 -10.44 -9.43
CA PRO A 148 -9.69 -10.42 -10.35
C PRO A 148 -9.32 -9.62 -11.61
N THR A 149 -9.57 -10.20 -12.77
CA THR A 149 -9.37 -9.53 -14.05
C THR A 149 -10.68 -8.94 -14.53
N TYR A 150 -10.63 -7.75 -15.05
CA TYR A 150 -11.79 -7.05 -15.61
C TYR A 150 -11.51 -6.68 -17.06
N THR A 151 -12.51 -6.82 -17.91
CA THR A 151 -12.47 -6.25 -19.25
C THR A 151 -12.48 -4.72 -19.19
N ALA A 152 -12.02 -4.06 -20.26
CA ALA A 152 -12.06 -2.60 -20.32
C ALA A 152 -13.48 -2.03 -20.12
N ILE A 153 -14.52 -2.77 -20.60
CA ILE A 153 -15.93 -2.39 -20.42
C ILE A 153 -16.31 -2.47 -18.95
N GLU A 154 -15.99 -3.57 -18.27
CA GLU A 154 -16.28 -3.73 -16.83
C GLU A 154 -15.55 -2.69 -15.98
N CYS A 155 -14.29 -2.37 -16.30
CA CYS A 155 -13.55 -1.30 -15.62
C CYS A 155 -14.23 0.05 -15.80
N ARG A 156 -14.64 0.36 -17.03
CA ARG A 156 -15.37 1.61 -17.33
C ARG A 156 -16.68 1.69 -16.57
N ASP A 157 -17.49 0.64 -16.61
CA ASP A 157 -18.82 0.62 -15.98
C ASP A 157 -18.70 0.74 -14.45
N ARG A 158 -17.71 0.10 -13.83
CA ARG A 158 -17.41 0.28 -12.40
C ARG A 158 -16.96 1.70 -12.07
N THR A 159 -16.10 2.28 -12.90
CA THR A 159 -15.63 3.66 -12.71
C THR A 159 -16.80 4.64 -12.81
N LEU A 160 -17.67 4.47 -13.80
CA LEU A 160 -18.87 5.31 -13.96
C LEU A 160 -19.81 5.17 -12.75
N ALA A 161 -20.02 3.95 -12.24
CA ALA A 161 -20.84 3.73 -11.06
C ALA A 161 -20.26 4.43 -9.81
N LEU A 162 -18.93 4.37 -9.60
CA LEU A 162 -18.24 5.07 -8.50
C LEU A 162 -18.33 6.60 -8.66
N LEU A 163 -18.24 7.10 -9.88
CA LEU A 163 -18.38 8.52 -10.16
C LEU A 163 -19.82 9.00 -9.91
N ASP A 164 -20.82 8.21 -10.28
CA ASP A 164 -22.23 8.50 -9.99
C ASP A 164 -22.51 8.54 -8.49
N GLU A 165 -21.88 7.65 -7.72
CA GLU A 165 -21.97 7.63 -6.26
C GLU A 165 -21.28 8.88 -5.67
N ALA A 166 -20.06 9.17 -6.09
CA ALA A 166 -19.31 10.34 -5.65
C ALA A 166 -20.01 11.65 -6.01
N ALA A 167 -20.67 11.75 -7.18
CA ALA A 167 -21.42 12.92 -7.61
C ALA A 167 -22.64 13.23 -6.73
N ARG A 168 -23.14 12.26 -5.99
CA ARG A 168 -24.23 12.48 -5.01
C ARG A 168 -23.73 13.12 -3.71
N GLU A 169 -22.47 12.92 -3.39
CA GLU A 169 -21.85 13.39 -2.14
C GLU A 169 -20.97 14.63 -2.37
N VAL A 170 -20.39 14.78 -3.56
CA VAL A 170 -19.46 15.85 -3.91
C VAL A 170 -19.92 16.55 -5.17
N ALA A 171 -19.97 17.89 -5.15
CA ALA A 171 -20.28 18.69 -6.34
C ALA A 171 -19.09 18.62 -7.34
N ILE A 172 -19.16 17.73 -8.31
CA ILE A 172 -18.17 17.62 -9.38
C ILE A 172 -18.50 18.66 -10.46
N PRO A 173 -17.54 19.54 -10.83
CA PRO A 173 -17.76 20.50 -11.90
C PRO A 173 -18.12 19.82 -13.22
N SER A 174 -19.14 20.31 -13.91
CA SER A 174 -19.61 19.75 -15.17
C SER A 174 -18.55 19.69 -16.27
N SER A 175 -17.57 20.61 -16.23
CA SER A 175 -16.40 20.61 -17.12
C SER A 175 -15.44 19.43 -16.91
N LEU A 176 -15.38 18.88 -15.70
CA LEU A 176 -14.64 17.65 -15.42
C LEU A 176 -15.45 16.43 -15.87
N TRP A 177 -16.75 16.43 -15.63
CA TRP A 177 -17.64 15.35 -16.00
C TRP A 177 -17.63 15.10 -17.51
N SER A 178 -17.81 16.14 -18.31
CA SER A 178 -17.81 16.03 -19.78
C SER A 178 -16.49 15.56 -20.39
N ARG A 179 -15.38 15.68 -19.67
CA ARG A 179 -14.08 15.14 -20.09
C ARG A 179 -13.95 13.62 -19.86
N TRP A 180 -14.73 13.07 -18.95
CA TRP A 180 -14.74 11.65 -18.63
C TRP A 180 -15.71 10.86 -19.50
N GLU A 181 -16.73 11.51 -20.02
CA GLU A 181 -17.71 10.90 -20.93
C GLU A 181 -17.24 10.84 -22.39
N ALA A 182 -16.21 11.59 -22.74
CA ALA A 182 -15.63 11.65 -24.08
C ALA A 182 -14.57 10.59 -24.33
#